data_0a68fac59a3422753d4650cbfe12dc0e
#
_entry.id   0a68fac59a3422753d4650cbfe12dc0e
#
_cell.length_a   1.000
_cell.length_b   1.000
_cell.length_c   1.000
_cell.angle_alpha   90.00
_cell.angle_beta   90.00
_cell.angle_gamma   90.00
#
_symmetry.space_group_name_H-M   'P 1'
#
loop_
_entity.id
_entity.type
_entity.pdbx_description
1 polymer ?
#
loop_
_entity_poly.entity_id
_entity_poly.type
_entity_poly.pdbx_seq_one_letter_code
_entity_poly.pdbx_strand_id
1 'polypeptide(L)'
;MNTTAGTTQKSQSKAPAKDLAAPRRNKIHPVVIYPYRQPGDFSDLEELFRMVAALDASRDQYARPITVVDRKTCYAMESSKPFIEFRKGTVAKYSDILDAWCVDTCQMWYSGLGMAFERGEPGDVYWLIPGDFNYGTAVGKDVLGRLHDLPQIVLELRNDLCIGEIETDHCNSKQLIDTYGTFALLYTWFPDEAREIRRYTERPRSEFFAVRHAFLQAVLCERWYPYEQTMVMLLRAVASNGQISRFFVGNISDLPQGKESLASVMQQIDRTERVLKTLWRERNQGRDGWAERYRVLEQQSEEVRRAAVLILQNLCQ
;
A
#
# COMPACT_ATOMS: atom_id res chain seq x y z
N MET A 1 60.07 36.77 -57.89
CA MET A 1 59.19 35.63 -58.10
C MET A 1 58.39 35.45 -56.81
N ASN A 2 57.16 35.93 -56.82
CA ASN A 2 56.22 35.88 -55.65
C ASN A 2 55.39 34.62 -55.73
N THR A 3 55.40 33.82 -54.67
CA THR A 3 54.47 32.70 -54.47
C THR A 3 53.57 33.00 -53.28
N THR A 4 52.35 33.32 -53.60
CA THR A 4 51.25 33.52 -52.66
C THR A 4 50.69 32.16 -52.16
N ALA A 5 50.73 31.92 -50.83
CA ALA A 5 50.10 30.77 -50.21
C ALA A 5 48.67 31.09 -49.90
N GLY A 6 47.75 30.35 -50.51
CA GLY A 6 46.32 30.42 -50.23
C GLY A 6 45.91 29.67 -48.94
N THR A 7 45.32 30.38 -47.99
CA THR A 7 44.80 29.83 -46.75
C THR A 7 43.34 29.35 -46.94
N THR A 8 43.14 28.04 -46.94
CA THR A 8 41.81 27.43 -47.03
C THR A 8 41.17 27.44 -45.62
N GLN A 9 40.19 28.30 -45.40
CA GLN A 9 39.34 28.26 -44.23
C GLN A 9 38.41 27.01 -44.27
N LYS A 10 38.64 26.08 -43.36
CA LYS A 10 37.71 24.98 -43.10
C LYS A 10 36.51 25.55 -42.36
N SER A 11 35.31 25.53 -42.95
CA SER A 11 34.06 25.79 -42.31
C SER A 11 33.76 24.66 -41.30
N GLN A 12 33.80 24.97 -40.02
CA GLN A 12 33.30 24.10 -38.98
C GLN A 12 31.78 24.08 -39.07
N SER A 13 31.21 22.93 -39.51
CA SER A 13 29.79 22.67 -39.41
C SER A 13 29.42 22.54 -37.92
N LYS A 14 28.65 23.49 -37.39
CA LYS A 14 28.00 23.37 -36.09
C LYS A 14 27.06 22.15 -36.13
N ALA A 15 27.39 21.11 -35.37
CA ALA A 15 26.46 20.02 -35.08
C ALA A 15 25.19 20.63 -34.46
N PRO A 16 24.00 20.15 -34.83
CA PRO A 16 22.74 20.63 -34.22
C PRO A 16 22.80 20.36 -32.73
N ALA A 17 22.52 21.38 -31.91
CA ALA A 17 22.32 21.23 -30.48
C ALA A 17 21.24 20.18 -30.29
N LYS A 18 21.56 19.06 -29.65
CA LYS A 18 20.55 18.12 -29.18
C LYS A 18 19.61 18.92 -28.27
N ASP A 19 18.37 19.06 -28.67
CA ASP A 19 17.31 19.52 -27.79
C ASP A 19 17.37 18.64 -26.54
N LEU A 20 17.89 19.18 -25.46
CA LEU A 20 17.79 18.59 -24.14
C LEU A 20 16.33 18.67 -23.79
N ALA A 21 15.60 17.56 -24.01
CA ALA A 21 14.23 17.44 -23.57
C ALA A 21 14.15 17.88 -22.09
N ALA A 22 13.20 18.73 -21.77
CA ALA A 22 12.98 19.17 -20.41
C ALA A 22 12.91 17.93 -19.48
N PRO A 23 13.54 17.96 -18.29
CA PRO A 23 13.54 16.82 -17.40
C PRO A 23 12.08 16.41 -17.14
N ARG A 24 11.79 15.12 -17.36
CA ARG A 24 10.47 14.55 -17.11
C ARG A 24 10.10 14.79 -15.64
N ARG A 25 8.88 15.25 -15.39
CA ARG A 25 8.34 15.32 -14.03
C ARG A 25 7.98 13.92 -13.55
N ASN A 26 8.38 13.57 -12.33
CA ASN A 26 7.97 12.35 -11.68
C ASN A 26 6.44 12.29 -11.56
N LYS A 27 5.86 11.13 -11.78
CA LYS A 27 4.41 10.92 -11.72
C LYS A 27 4.00 10.14 -10.49
N ILE A 28 2.78 10.37 -10.07
CA ILE A 28 2.08 9.57 -9.07
C ILE A 28 1.22 8.54 -9.81
N HIS A 29 1.32 7.27 -9.44
CA HIS A 29 0.55 6.17 -9.99
C HIS A 29 -0.52 5.74 -8.99
N PRO A 30 -1.80 6.19 -9.12
CA PRO A 30 -2.89 5.77 -8.25
C PRO A 30 -3.30 4.34 -8.55
N VAL A 31 -3.41 3.52 -7.51
CA VAL A 31 -3.90 2.14 -7.58
C VAL A 31 -5.08 2.01 -6.60
N VAL A 32 -6.27 1.87 -7.15
CA VAL A 32 -7.50 1.67 -6.38
C VAL A 32 -7.76 0.19 -6.26
N ILE A 33 -7.97 -0.31 -5.05
CA ILE A 33 -8.44 -1.68 -4.84
C ILE A 33 -9.93 -1.69 -4.58
N TYR A 34 -10.64 -2.57 -5.30
CA TYR A 34 -12.07 -2.76 -5.14
C TYR A 34 -12.34 -4.21 -4.71
N PRO A 35 -12.33 -4.48 -3.40
CA PRO A 35 -12.56 -5.80 -2.85
C PRO A 35 -14.02 -6.23 -2.98
N TYR A 36 -14.29 -7.50 -2.65
CA TYR A 36 -15.62 -8.07 -2.68
C TYR A 36 -16.63 -7.25 -1.87
N ARG A 37 -17.76 -6.93 -2.50
CA ARG A 37 -18.92 -6.27 -1.88
C ARG A 37 -20.20 -7.02 -2.20
N GLN A 38 -21.17 -6.87 -1.33
CA GLN A 38 -22.51 -7.37 -1.61
C GLN A 38 -23.19 -6.54 -2.71
N PRO A 39 -24.05 -7.17 -3.54
CA PRO A 39 -24.77 -6.44 -4.58
C PRO A 39 -25.66 -5.35 -3.96
N GLY A 40 -25.70 -4.17 -4.54
CA GLY A 40 -26.78 -3.22 -4.38
C GLY A 40 -26.41 -1.78 -4.12
N ASP A 41 -25.40 -1.44 -3.33
CA ASP A 41 -25.10 -0.04 -3.03
C ASP A 41 -23.68 0.33 -3.45
N PHE A 42 -23.59 1.24 -4.44
CA PHE A 42 -22.35 1.81 -4.94
C PHE A 42 -22.17 3.28 -4.54
N SER A 43 -23.07 3.85 -3.72
CA SER A 43 -23.05 5.26 -3.34
C SER A 43 -21.74 5.65 -2.68
N ASP A 44 -21.20 4.76 -1.84
CA ASP A 44 -19.90 4.97 -1.18
C ASP A 44 -18.73 5.08 -2.17
N LEU A 45 -18.87 4.46 -3.34
CA LEU A 45 -17.85 4.47 -4.38
C LEU A 45 -17.99 5.67 -5.33
N GLU A 46 -19.14 6.30 -5.40
CA GLU A 46 -19.34 7.46 -6.29
C GLU A 46 -18.36 8.58 -5.96
N GLU A 47 -18.17 8.90 -4.67
CA GLU A 47 -17.20 9.92 -4.24
C GLU A 47 -15.76 9.49 -4.54
N LEU A 48 -15.42 8.25 -4.28
CA LEU A 48 -14.09 7.70 -4.62
C LEU A 48 -13.82 7.83 -6.12
N PHE A 49 -14.76 7.44 -6.96
CA PHE A 49 -14.58 7.54 -8.43
C PHE A 49 -14.71 8.97 -8.97
N ARG A 50 -15.32 9.88 -8.25
CA ARG A 50 -15.23 11.33 -8.55
C ARG A 50 -13.80 11.83 -8.37
N MET A 51 -13.12 11.41 -7.28
CA MET A 51 -11.70 11.69 -7.09
C MET A 51 -10.86 11.02 -8.19
N VAL A 52 -11.08 9.74 -8.50
CA VAL A 52 -10.36 9.02 -9.56
C VAL A 52 -10.49 9.74 -10.90
N ALA A 53 -11.67 10.28 -11.22
CA ALA A 53 -11.89 11.07 -12.43
C ALA A 53 -11.07 12.37 -12.43
N ALA A 54 -10.96 13.04 -11.28
CA ALA A 54 -10.12 14.23 -11.14
C ALA A 54 -8.63 13.91 -11.30
N LEU A 55 -8.16 12.78 -10.79
CA LEU A 55 -6.79 12.30 -10.99
C LEU A 55 -6.54 11.99 -12.47
N ASP A 56 -7.47 11.32 -13.14
CA ASP A 56 -7.34 11.00 -14.57
C ASP A 56 -7.32 12.29 -15.42
N ALA A 57 -7.99 13.33 -15.01
CA ALA A 57 -7.95 14.65 -15.66
C ALA A 57 -6.62 15.39 -15.46
N SER A 58 -5.88 15.10 -14.39
CA SER A 58 -4.61 15.76 -14.02
C SER A 58 -3.39 14.96 -14.47
N ARG A 59 -3.32 14.64 -15.77
CA ARG A 59 -2.31 13.76 -16.41
C ARG A 59 -0.89 14.28 -16.41
N ASP A 60 -0.67 15.53 -16.12
CA ASP A 60 0.65 16.11 -15.93
C ASP A 60 1.33 15.65 -14.65
N GLN A 61 0.55 15.39 -13.60
CA GLN A 61 1.01 14.95 -12.28
C GLN A 61 0.73 13.47 -12.02
N TYR A 62 -0.41 12.97 -12.48
CA TYR A 62 -0.85 11.59 -12.23
C TYR A 62 -0.77 10.74 -13.50
N ALA A 63 -0.31 9.51 -13.35
CA ALA A 63 -0.52 8.49 -14.37
C ALA A 63 -2.01 8.10 -14.38
N ARG A 64 -2.47 7.47 -15.48
CA ARG A 64 -3.84 6.95 -15.52
C ARG A 64 -4.06 5.98 -14.36
N PRO A 65 -5.08 6.18 -13.50
CA PRO A 65 -5.37 5.30 -12.39
C PRO A 65 -5.57 3.84 -12.83
N ILE A 66 -5.20 2.91 -11.97
CA ILE A 66 -5.49 1.48 -12.14
C ILE A 66 -6.51 1.11 -11.08
N THR A 67 -7.61 0.47 -11.47
CA THR A 67 -8.59 -0.09 -10.54
C THR A 67 -8.53 -1.60 -10.60
N VAL A 68 -8.12 -2.22 -9.49
CA VAL A 68 -8.11 -3.67 -9.33
C VAL A 68 -9.48 -4.12 -8.82
N VAL A 69 -10.12 -4.99 -9.58
CA VAL A 69 -11.41 -5.59 -9.21
C VAL A 69 -11.20 -7.06 -8.88
N ASP A 70 -11.62 -7.48 -7.71
CA ASP A 70 -11.58 -8.89 -7.33
C ASP A 70 -12.58 -9.68 -8.16
N ARG A 71 -12.15 -10.81 -8.72
CA ARG A 71 -13.02 -11.69 -9.51
C ARG A 71 -14.17 -12.30 -8.72
N LYS A 72 -14.05 -12.45 -7.41
CA LYS A 72 -15.18 -12.85 -6.57
C LYS A 72 -16.30 -11.81 -6.62
N THR A 73 -15.93 -10.51 -6.62
CA THR A 73 -16.87 -9.41 -6.84
C THR A 73 -17.54 -9.52 -8.21
N CYS A 74 -16.77 -9.79 -9.26
CA CYS A 74 -17.30 -9.97 -10.60
C CYS A 74 -18.31 -11.11 -10.67
N TYR A 75 -17.99 -12.29 -10.14
CA TYR A 75 -18.91 -13.44 -10.12
C TYR A 75 -20.17 -13.19 -9.30
N ALA A 76 -20.01 -12.62 -8.08
CA ALA A 76 -21.15 -12.34 -7.23
C ALA A 76 -22.11 -11.31 -7.84
N MET A 77 -21.61 -10.45 -8.72
CA MET A 77 -22.36 -9.35 -9.31
C MET A 77 -22.60 -9.50 -10.83
N GLU A 78 -22.27 -10.66 -11.41
CA GLU A 78 -22.35 -10.91 -12.86
C GLU A 78 -23.74 -10.62 -13.45
N SER A 79 -24.79 -10.87 -12.67
CA SER A 79 -26.18 -10.58 -13.05
C SER A 79 -26.65 -9.18 -12.60
N SER A 80 -25.86 -8.44 -11.86
CA SER A 80 -26.23 -7.12 -11.36
C SER A 80 -26.06 -6.06 -12.44
N LYS A 81 -27.18 -5.62 -13.01
CA LYS A 81 -27.18 -4.53 -14.01
C LYS A 81 -26.51 -3.25 -13.48
N PRO A 82 -26.80 -2.75 -12.26
CA PRO A 82 -26.11 -1.57 -11.72
C PRO A 82 -24.60 -1.73 -11.65
N PHE A 83 -24.10 -2.89 -11.25
CA PHE A 83 -22.64 -3.15 -11.20
C PHE A 83 -22.01 -3.11 -12.59
N ILE A 84 -22.65 -3.72 -13.58
CA ILE A 84 -22.14 -3.73 -14.95
C ILE A 84 -22.10 -2.32 -15.53
N GLU A 85 -23.14 -1.52 -15.31
CA GLU A 85 -23.23 -0.13 -15.75
C GLU A 85 -22.17 0.74 -15.05
N PHE A 86 -22.02 0.59 -13.74
CA PHE A 86 -20.99 1.28 -12.97
C PHE A 86 -19.59 0.93 -13.45
N ARG A 87 -19.28 -0.36 -13.61
CA ARG A 87 -17.98 -0.83 -14.08
C ARG A 87 -17.64 -0.29 -15.47
N LYS A 88 -18.57 -0.40 -16.42
CA LYS A 88 -18.36 0.05 -17.80
C LYS A 88 -18.39 1.58 -17.95
N GLY A 89 -19.32 2.21 -17.28
CA GLY A 89 -19.54 3.65 -17.41
C GLY A 89 -18.58 4.49 -16.59
N THR A 90 -18.36 4.13 -15.33
CA THR A 90 -17.57 4.94 -14.41
C THR A 90 -16.15 4.43 -14.28
N VAL A 91 -15.97 3.17 -13.90
CA VAL A 91 -14.63 2.63 -13.63
C VAL A 91 -13.78 2.62 -14.89
N ALA A 92 -14.28 2.02 -15.98
CA ALA A 92 -13.54 1.93 -17.24
C ALA A 92 -13.28 3.28 -17.91
N LYS A 93 -14.12 4.27 -17.64
CA LYS A 93 -13.94 5.60 -18.20
C LYS A 93 -12.71 6.31 -17.63
N TYR A 94 -12.47 6.21 -16.33
CA TYR A 94 -11.47 6.99 -15.61
C TYR A 94 -10.25 6.19 -15.15
N SER A 95 -10.28 4.87 -15.27
CA SER A 95 -9.17 4.00 -14.88
C SER A 95 -9.01 2.81 -15.81
N ASP A 96 -7.84 2.20 -15.79
CA ASP A 96 -7.63 0.89 -16.38
C ASP A 96 -8.09 -0.17 -15.39
N ILE A 97 -8.87 -1.16 -15.85
CA ILE A 97 -9.40 -2.21 -15.00
C ILE A 97 -8.46 -3.42 -15.03
N LEU A 98 -8.04 -3.87 -13.85
CA LEU A 98 -7.35 -5.13 -13.67
C LEU A 98 -8.25 -6.11 -12.90
N ASP A 99 -8.77 -7.12 -13.59
CA ASP A 99 -9.49 -8.21 -12.94
C ASP A 99 -8.48 -9.22 -12.37
N ALA A 100 -8.50 -9.40 -11.05
CA ALA A 100 -7.55 -10.26 -10.37
C ALA A 100 -8.24 -11.38 -9.58
N TRP A 101 -7.75 -12.62 -9.74
CA TRP A 101 -8.07 -13.70 -8.83
C TRP A 101 -7.21 -13.56 -7.58
N CYS A 102 -7.81 -13.09 -6.51
CA CYS A 102 -7.09 -12.81 -5.29
C CYS A 102 -7.66 -13.60 -4.12
N VAL A 103 -6.75 -14.06 -3.27
CA VAL A 103 -7.11 -14.70 -2.00
C VAL A 103 -7.49 -13.64 -0.97
N ASP A 104 -6.91 -12.45 -1.10
CA ASP A 104 -7.06 -11.34 -0.15
C ASP A 104 -6.77 -9.96 -0.79
N THR A 105 -7.05 -8.89 -0.06
CA THR A 105 -6.84 -7.51 -0.51
C THR A 105 -5.37 -7.19 -0.78
N CYS A 106 -4.43 -7.74 0.00
CA CYS A 106 -3.00 -7.53 -0.22
C CYS A 106 -2.53 -8.09 -1.56
N GLN A 107 -3.10 -9.21 -1.99
CA GLN A 107 -2.80 -9.76 -3.31
C GLN A 107 -3.37 -8.92 -4.44
N MET A 108 -4.54 -8.26 -4.22
CA MET A 108 -5.10 -7.31 -5.17
C MET A 108 -4.15 -6.13 -5.40
N TRP A 109 -3.70 -5.48 -4.33
CA TRP A 109 -2.82 -4.33 -4.49
C TRP A 109 -1.41 -4.73 -4.96
N TYR A 110 -0.92 -5.93 -4.67
CA TYR A 110 0.30 -6.45 -5.31
C TYR A 110 0.17 -6.46 -6.84
N SER A 111 -0.92 -7.00 -7.34
CA SER A 111 -1.17 -7.06 -8.78
C SER A 111 -1.30 -5.66 -9.39
N GLY A 112 -2.02 -4.77 -8.73
CA GLY A 112 -2.19 -3.39 -9.17
C GLY A 112 -0.90 -2.57 -9.12
N LEU A 113 -0.14 -2.68 -8.04
CA LEU A 113 1.15 -2.02 -7.90
C LEU A 113 2.18 -2.57 -8.89
N GLY A 114 2.17 -3.89 -9.15
CA GLY A 114 3.01 -4.51 -10.18
C GLY A 114 2.73 -3.94 -11.58
N MET A 115 1.45 -3.88 -11.97
CA MET A 115 1.04 -3.26 -13.24
C MET A 115 1.40 -1.76 -13.32
N ALA A 116 1.25 -1.03 -12.21
CA ALA A 116 1.65 0.37 -12.15
C ALA A 116 3.18 0.52 -12.27
N PHE A 117 3.93 -0.36 -11.62
CA PHE A 117 5.40 -0.36 -11.65
C PHE A 117 5.95 -0.60 -13.05
N GLU A 118 5.37 -1.52 -13.83
CA GLU A 118 5.73 -1.77 -15.22
C GLU A 118 5.57 -0.54 -16.14
N ARG A 119 4.71 0.40 -15.74
CA ARG A 119 4.44 1.66 -16.47
C ARG A 119 5.22 2.85 -15.96
N GLY A 120 5.81 2.70 -14.79
CA GLY A 120 6.51 3.76 -14.08
C GLY A 120 7.99 3.83 -14.41
N GLU A 121 8.63 4.90 -13.95
CA GLU A 121 10.05 5.14 -14.11
C GLU A 121 10.72 5.50 -12.78
N PRO A 122 12.05 5.42 -12.69
CA PRO A 122 12.77 5.88 -11.51
C PRO A 122 12.38 7.30 -11.10
N GLY A 123 12.00 7.46 -9.84
CA GLY A 123 11.52 8.72 -9.28
C GLY A 123 10.00 8.82 -9.15
N ASP A 124 9.24 7.96 -9.82
CA ASP A 124 7.79 7.92 -9.68
C ASP A 124 7.36 7.40 -8.29
N VAL A 125 6.14 7.72 -7.92
CA VAL A 125 5.51 7.34 -6.65
C VAL A 125 4.26 6.51 -6.93
N TYR A 126 4.04 5.48 -6.16
CA TYR A 126 2.89 4.58 -6.26
C TYR A 126 2.02 4.75 -5.02
N TRP A 127 0.75 4.95 -5.24
CA TRP A 127 -0.20 5.30 -4.20
C TRP A 127 -1.36 4.30 -4.18
N LEU A 128 -1.51 3.60 -3.04
CA LEU A 128 -2.61 2.68 -2.82
C LEU A 128 -3.81 3.42 -2.23
N ILE A 129 -4.97 3.17 -2.81
CA ILE A 129 -6.26 3.75 -2.41
C ILE A 129 -7.21 2.59 -2.12
N PRO A 130 -7.47 2.25 -0.85
CA PRO A 130 -8.43 1.21 -0.52
C PRO A 130 -9.86 1.67 -0.83
N GLY A 131 -10.64 0.82 -1.47
CA GLY A 131 -12.01 1.11 -1.93
C GLY A 131 -13.11 0.56 -1.03
N ASP A 132 -12.79 0.01 0.16
CA ASP A 132 -13.71 -0.60 1.10
C ASP A 132 -14.03 0.26 2.33
N PHE A 133 -13.75 1.55 2.23
CA PHE A 133 -14.07 2.53 3.26
C PHE A 133 -15.32 3.35 2.90
N ASN A 134 -15.99 3.86 3.94
CA ASN A 134 -17.20 4.67 3.78
C ASN A 134 -16.90 6.11 3.37
N TYR A 135 -16.59 6.31 2.10
CA TYR A 135 -16.33 7.63 1.53
C TYR A 135 -17.60 8.48 1.25
N GLY A 136 -18.79 7.89 1.34
CA GLY A 136 -20.04 8.59 1.11
C GLY A 136 -20.44 9.56 2.23
N THR A 137 -19.92 9.38 3.43
CA THR A 137 -20.16 10.25 4.59
C THR A 137 -19.40 11.58 4.49
N ALA A 138 -19.83 12.57 5.27
CA ALA A 138 -19.11 13.86 5.35
C ALA A 138 -17.64 13.65 5.79
N VAL A 139 -17.43 12.80 6.79
CA VAL A 139 -16.08 12.44 7.27
C VAL A 139 -15.30 11.70 6.20
N GLY A 140 -15.92 10.74 5.52
CA GLY A 140 -15.28 10.01 4.43
C GLY A 140 -14.86 10.90 3.27
N LYS A 141 -15.64 11.92 2.92
CA LYS A 141 -15.30 12.92 1.92
C LYS A 141 -14.10 13.78 2.33
N ASP A 142 -14.05 14.19 3.60
CA ASP A 142 -12.89 14.91 4.15
C ASP A 142 -11.61 14.08 4.07
N VAL A 143 -11.69 12.81 4.50
CA VAL A 143 -10.58 11.86 4.37
C VAL A 143 -10.14 11.71 2.92
N LEU A 144 -11.08 11.52 2.00
CA LEU A 144 -10.80 11.36 0.58
C LEU A 144 -10.08 12.59 0.00
N GLY A 145 -10.49 13.79 0.41
CA GLY A 145 -9.84 15.04 0.01
C GLY A 145 -8.40 15.19 0.49
N ARG A 146 -8.01 14.46 1.55
CA ARG A 146 -6.67 14.50 2.14
C ARG A 146 -5.77 13.36 1.68
N LEU A 147 -6.33 12.30 1.10
CA LEU A 147 -5.55 11.12 0.69
C LEU A 147 -4.43 11.45 -0.31
N HIS A 148 -4.60 12.49 -1.13
CA HIS A 148 -3.59 12.91 -2.11
C HIS A 148 -2.31 13.47 -1.46
N ASP A 149 -2.34 13.84 -0.18
CA ASP A 149 -1.16 14.29 0.54
C ASP A 149 -0.14 13.15 0.76
N LEU A 150 -0.61 11.89 0.87
CA LEU A 150 0.28 10.73 1.04
C LEU A 150 1.35 10.63 -0.06
N PRO A 151 0.99 10.57 -1.35
CA PRO A 151 1.99 10.50 -2.41
C PRO A 151 2.78 11.80 -2.59
N GLN A 152 2.20 12.96 -2.25
CA GLN A 152 2.92 14.24 -2.29
C GLN A 152 4.07 14.26 -1.27
N ILE A 153 3.81 13.80 -0.05
CA ILE A 153 4.83 13.69 0.99
C ILE A 153 6.01 12.81 0.52
N VAL A 154 5.71 11.66 -0.11
CA VAL A 154 6.76 10.79 -0.67
C VAL A 154 7.56 11.50 -1.75
N LEU A 155 6.88 12.22 -2.64
CA LEU A 155 7.49 12.93 -3.76
C LEU A 155 8.38 14.10 -3.30
N GLU A 156 7.86 14.94 -2.39
CA GLU A 156 8.52 16.14 -1.92
C GLU A 156 9.69 15.84 -0.97
N LEU A 157 9.48 14.95 0.00
CA LEU A 157 10.48 14.58 0.99
C LEU A 157 11.42 13.47 0.51
N ARG A 158 11.14 12.86 -0.64
CA ARG A 158 11.89 11.72 -1.20
C ARG A 158 11.93 10.51 -0.25
N ASN A 159 10.90 10.36 0.55
CA ASN A 159 10.77 9.21 1.46
C ASN A 159 10.56 7.92 0.69
N ASP A 160 10.93 6.79 1.29
CA ASP A 160 10.70 5.46 0.71
C ASP A 160 9.25 5.05 0.84
N LEU A 161 8.63 5.42 1.98
CA LEU A 161 7.26 5.05 2.33
C LEU A 161 6.59 6.18 3.13
N CYS A 162 5.35 6.51 2.80
CA CYS A 162 4.46 7.27 3.66
C CYS A 162 3.28 6.37 4.05
N ILE A 163 3.06 6.21 5.37
CA ILE A 163 1.95 5.45 5.91
C ILE A 163 0.82 6.38 6.34
N GLY A 164 -0.40 6.05 5.95
CA GLY A 164 -1.60 6.76 6.36
C GLY A 164 -2.10 6.26 7.70
N GLU A 165 -2.18 7.15 8.67
CA GLU A 165 -2.75 6.88 9.97
C GLU A 165 -4.23 7.24 9.96
N ILE A 166 -5.07 6.30 10.36
CA ILE A 166 -6.49 6.52 10.55
C ILE A 166 -6.84 6.36 12.02
N GLU A 167 -7.64 7.26 12.55
CA GLU A 167 -8.26 7.11 13.85
C GLU A 167 -9.68 6.61 13.65
N THR A 168 -10.09 5.67 14.47
CA THR A 168 -11.46 5.19 14.51
C THR A 168 -12.06 5.59 15.85
N ASP A 169 -13.23 6.23 15.83
CA ASP A 169 -13.88 6.83 17.00
C ASP A 169 -14.20 5.87 18.16
N HIS A 170 -14.01 4.58 17.94
CA HIS A 170 -14.22 3.57 18.97
C HIS A 170 -13.19 2.47 18.82
N CYS A 171 -12.85 1.79 19.90
CA CYS A 171 -12.07 0.56 19.92
C CYS A 171 -12.70 -0.47 18.97
N ASN A 172 -12.43 -0.33 17.68
CA ASN A 172 -12.86 -1.37 16.76
C ASN A 172 -11.93 -2.57 16.92
N SER A 173 -12.45 -3.73 16.58
CA SER A 173 -11.74 -5.00 16.70
C SER A 173 -10.38 -4.98 15.96
N LYS A 174 -10.27 -4.28 14.83
CA LYS A 174 -9.03 -4.19 14.06
C LYS A 174 -7.94 -3.42 14.81
N GLN A 175 -8.29 -2.29 15.46
CA GLN A 175 -7.34 -1.53 16.26
C GLN A 175 -6.87 -2.33 17.48
N LEU A 176 -7.79 -3.03 18.13
CA LEU A 176 -7.46 -3.89 19.27
C LEU A 176 -6.55 -5.05 18.83
N ILE A 177 -6.82 -5.67 17.66
CA ILE A 177 -5.94 -6.71 17.09
C ILE A 177 -4.55 -6.14 16.79
N ASP A 178 -4.46 -4.95 16.24
CA ASP A 178 -3.17 -4.31 15.95
C ASP A 178 -2.40 -4.02 17.23
N THR A 179 -3.05 -3.50 18.26
CA THR A 179 -2.41 -3.16 19.53
C THR A 179 -2.00 -4.40 20.32
N TYR A 180 -2.93 -5.31 20.58
CA TYR A 180 -2.72 -6.45 21.50
C TYR A 180 -2.24 -7.71 20.79
N GLY A 181 -2.44 -7.84 19.50
CA GLY A 181 -1.98 -8.97 18.69
C GLY A 181 -0.74 -8.62 17.87
N THR A 182 -0.89 -7.77 16.87
CA THR A 182 0.17 -7.51 15.89
C THR A 182 1.40 -6.89 16.53
N PHE A 183 1.26 -5.79 17.31
CA PHE A 183 2.41 -5.17 17.97
C PHE A 183 3.03 -6.03 19.07
N ALA A 184 2.22 -6.75 19.84
CA ALA A 184 2.77 -7.65 20.86
C ALA A 184 3.66 -8.75 20.24
N LEU A 185 3.24 -9.31 19.11
CA LEU A 185 4.03 -10.27 18.35
C LEU A 185 5.25 -9.63 17.67
N LEU A 186 5.09 -8.41 17.11
CA LEU A 186 6.23 -7.66 16.57
C LEU A 186 7.29 -7.42 17.64
N TYR A 187 6.92 -7.00 18.84
CA TYR A 187 7.85 -6.81 19.96
C TYR A 187 8.55 -8.10 20.39
N THR A 188 7.89 -9.25 20.25
CA THR A 188 8.50 -10.54 20.54
C THR A 188 9.56 -10.90 19.51
N TRP A 189 9.25 -10.80 18.21
CA TRP A 189 10.12 -11.26 17.13
C TRP A 189 11.13 -10.24 16.64
N PHE A 190 10.80 -8.96 16.68
CA PHE A 190 11.56 -7.84 16.13
C PHE A 190 11.47 -6.61 17.06
N PRO A 191 12.00 -6.69 18.30
CA PRO A 191 11.77 -5.67 19.33
C PRO A 191 12.28 -4.28 18.95
N ASP A 192 13.41 -4.19 18.25
CA ASP A 192 13.99 -2.89 17.86
C ASP A 192 13.20 -2.28 16.72
N GLU A 193 12.89 -3.06 15.69
CA GLU A 193 12.07 -2.61 14.58
C GLU A 193 10.63 -2.28 15.03
N ALA A 194 10.06 -3.04 15.95
CA ALA A 194 8.74 -2.76 16.51
C ALA A 194 8.69 -1.40 17.21
N ARG A 195 9.73 -1.05 18.00
CA ARG A 195 9.84 0.28 18.63
C ARG A 195 9.91 1.39 17.60
N GLU A 196 10.66 1.19 16.53
CA GLU A 196 10.79 2.18 15.47
C GLU A 196 9.48 2.31 14.67
N ILE A 197 8.85 1.21 14.26
CA ILE A 197 7.56 1.21 13.56
C ILE A 197 6.50 1.94 14.38
N ARG A 198 6.48 1.75 15.71
CA ARG A 198 5.52 2.40 16.62
C ARG A 198 5.59 3.94 16.60
N ARG A 199 6.70 4.52 16.17
CA ARG A 199 6.83 5.99 16.02
C ARG A 199 6.05 6.51 14.81
N TYR A 200 5.79 5.66 13.84
CA TYR A 200 5.14 6.04 12.59
C TYR A 200 3.68 5.64 12.53
N THR A 201 3.29 4.55 13.17
CA THR A 201 1.91 4.06 13.11
C THR A 201 1.51 3.25 14.31
N GLU A 202 0.23 3.37 14.68
CA GLU A 202 -0.47 2.47 15.59
C GLU A 202 -1.09 1.28 14.84
N ARG A 203 -1.11 1.34 13.50
CA ARG A 203 -1.75 0.36 12.61
C ARG A 203 -0.77 -0.17 11.58
N PRO A 204 0.10 -1.13 11.95
CA PRO A 204 1.16 -1.62 11.06
C PRO A 204 0.63 -2.38 9.84
N ARG A 205 -0.67 -2.68 9.80
CA ARG A 205 -1.35 -3.31 8.66
C ARG A 205 -2.23 -2.33 7.87
N SER A 206 -2.03 -1.02 8.03
CA SER A 206 -2.78 -0.01 7.27
C SER A 206 -2.59 -0.18 5.77
N GLU A 207 -3.67 -0.10 5.02
CA GLU A 207 -3.66 -0.12 3.56
C GLU A 207 -3.55 1.29 2.94
N PHE A 208 -3.54 2.34 3.77
CA PHE A 208 -3.30 3.70 3.31
C PHE A 208 -1.80 3.95 3.23
N PHE A 209 -1.22 3.90 2.05
CA PHE A 209 0.20 4.19 1.89
C PHE A 209 0.56 4.69 0.48
N ALA A 210 1.70 5.35 0.42
CA ALA A 210 2.38 5.66 -0.84
C ALA A 210 3.86 5.26 -0.73
N VAL A 211 4.43 4.78 -1.84
CA VAL A 211 5.80 4.26 -1.89
C VAL A 211 6.55 4.82 -3.08
N ARG A 212 7.86 5.02 -2.93
CA ARG A 212 8.75 5.43 -3.98
C ARG A 212 9.15 4.25 -4.87
N HIS A 213 9.45 4.51 -6.15
CA HIS A 213 9.81 3.51 -7.16
C HIS A 213 10.88 2.51 -6.69
N ALA A 214 12.02 3.01 -6.20
CA ALA A 214 13.12 2.14 -5.79
C ALA A 214 12.75 1.21 -4.62
N PHE A 215 11.95 1.70 -3.67
CA PHE A 215 11.48 0.89 -2.56
C PHE A 215 10.45 -0.15 -3.01
N LEU A 216 9.48 0.24 -3.87
CA LEU A 216 8.50 -0.69 -4.43
C LEU A 216 9.19 -1.78 -5.25
N GLN A 217 10.19 -1.45 -6.06
CA GLN A 217 10.98 -2.44 -6.80
C GLN A 217 11.53 -3.53 -5.88
N ALA A 218 12.12 -3.11 -4.78
CA ALA A 218 12.68 -4.03 -3.80
C ALA A 218 11.59 -4.89 -3.15
N VAL A 219 10.43 -4.32 -2.84
CA VAL A 219 9.27 -5.04 -2.27
C VAL A 219 8.70 -6.06 -3.25
N LEU A 220 8.56 -5.70 -4.53
CA LEU A 220 8.00 -6.60 -5.55
C LEU A 220 8.92 -7.78 -5.89
N CYS A 221 10.22 -7.65 -5.66
CA CYS A 221 11.20 -8.73 -5.88
C CYS A 221 11.25 -9.76 -4.74
N GLU A 222 10.57 -9.52 -3.63
CA GLU A 222 10.57 -10.42 -2.48
C GLU A 222 9.30 -11.27 -2.40
N ARG A 223 9.33 -12.21 -1.45
CA ARG A 223 8.16 -13.00 -1.12
C ARG A 223 7.02 -12.11 -0.65
N TRP A 224 5.86 -12.31 -1.23
CA TRP A 224 4.63 -11.63 -0.84
C TRP A 224 3.94 -12.35 0.32
N TYR A 225 3.43 -11.55 1.27
CA TYR A 225 2.75 -12.05 2.45
C TYR A 225 1.29 -11.58 2.46
N PRO A 226 0.32 -12.49 2.26
CA PRO A 226 -1.09 -12.14 2.31
C PRO A 226 -1.48 -11.44 3.62
N TYR A 227 -2.26 -10.38 3.53
CA TYR A 227 -2.78 -9.54 4.64
C TYR A 227 -1.75 -8.82 5.52
N GLU A 228 -0.51 -9.30 5.57
CA GLU A 228 0.52 -8.76 6.46
C GLU A 228 1.59 -7.94 5.71
N GLN A 229 1.38 -7.73 4.42
CA GLN A 229 2.42 -7.14 3.57
C GLN A 229 2.80 -5.71 3.97
N THR A 230 1.86 -4.88 4.44
CA THR A 230 2.21 -3.52 4.93
C THR A 230 3.15 -3.59 6.12
N MET A 231 2.87 -4.49 7.07
CA MET A 231 3.75 -4.74 8.22
C MET A 231 5.15 -5.20 7.75
N VAL A 232 5.21 -6.08 6.76
CA VAL A 232 6.48 -6.55 6.18
C VAL A 232 7.24 -5.41 5.49
N MET A 233 6.55 -4.53 4.78
CA MET A 233 7.14 -3.33 4.18
C MET A 233 7.72 -2.40 5.24
N LEU A 234 7.02 -2.18 6.35
CA LEU A 234 7.51 -1.38 7.47
C LEU A 234 8.76 -2.00 8.11
N LEU A 235 8.74 -3.33 8.39
CA LEU A 235 9.91 -4.06 8.89
C LEU A 235 11.11 -3.93 7.95
N ARG A 236 10.88 -4.01 6.65
CA ARG A 236 11.92 -3.83 5.64
C ARG A 236 12.46 -2.41 5.64
N ALA A 237 11.58 -1.41 5.64
CA ALA A 237 11.98 0.00 5.62
C ALA A 237 12.86 0.32 6.84
N VAL A 238 12.46 -0.10 8.03
CA VAL A 238 13.25 0.08 9.26
C VAL A 238 14.59 -0.66 9.17
N ALA A 239 14.58 -1.93 8.74
CA ALA A 239 15.79 -2.73 8.65
C ALA A 239 16.83 -2.20 7.64
N SER A 240 16.38 -1.47 6.62
CA SER A 240 17.25 -0.84 5.61
C SER A 240 17.58 0.62 5.91
N ASN A 241 17.21 1.14 7.08
CA ASN A 241 17.27 2.58 7.42
C ASN A 241 16.53 3.46 6.40
N GLY A 242 15.45 2.94 5.84
CA GLY A 242 14.60 3.65 4.88
C GLY A 242 13.90 4.84 5.51
N GLN A 243 13.64 5.84 4.68
CA GLN A 243 12.93 7.05 5.12
C GLN A 243 11.44 6.79 5.15
N ILE A 244 10.86 6.79 6.35
CA ILE A 244 9.42 6.61 6.57
C ILE A 244 8.82 7.94 7.03
N SER A 245 7.66 8.28 6.51
CA SER A 245 6.80 9.34 7.06
C SER A 245 5.44 8.78 7.42
N ARG A 246 4.73 9.52 8.25
CA ARG A 246 3.33 9.28 8.55
C ARG A 246 2.49 10.49 8.16
N PHE A 247 1.25 10.24 7.83
CA PHE A 247 0.27 11.27 7.58
C PHE A 247 -1.06 10.88 8.21
N PHE A 248 -1.63 11.77 9.00
CA PHE A 248 -2.94 11.53 9.59
C PHE A 248 -4.02 11.76 8.54
N VAL A 249 -4.61 10.67 8.07
CA VAL A 249 -5.63 10.69 7.02
C VAL A 249 -6.96 11.20 7.57
N GLY A 250 -7.30 10.85 8.80
CA GLY A 250 -8.54 11.27 9.46
C GLY A 250 -9.28 10.10 10.09
N ASN A 251 -10.50 10.36 10.52
CA ASN A 251 -11.37 9.37 11.14
C ASN A 251 -12.27 8.76 10.09
N ILE A 252 -12.00 7.53 9.67
CA ILE A 252 -12.85 6.83 8.72
C ILE A 252 -13.09 5.40 9.20
N SER A 253 -14.32 4.94 9.09
CA SER A 253 -14.68 3.55 9.36
C SER A 253 -14.69 2.73 8.07
N ASP A 254 -14.31 1.47 8.21
CA ASP A 254 -14.59 0.48 7.19
C ASP A 254 -16.10 0.42 6.90
N LEU A 255 -16.44 0.01 5.70
CA LEU A 255 -17.83 -0.38 5.43
C LEU A 255 -18.23 -1.53 6.37
N PRO A 256 -19.46 -1.53 6.90
CA PRO A 256 -19.88 -2.54 7.84
C PRO A 256 -19.82 -3.91 7.20
N GLN A 257 -18.83 -4.70 7.60
CA GLN A 257 -18.66 -6.10 7.19
C GLN A 257 -19.21 -7.07 8.25
N GLY A 258 -19.96 -6.57 9.21
CA GLY A 258 -20.38 -7.30 10.41
C GLY A 258 -19.34 -7.28 11.52
N LYS A 259 -19.73 -7.73 12.72
CA LYS A 259 -18.77 -7.90 13.82
C LYS A 259 -17.78 -9.01 13.47
N GLU A 260 -16.50 -8.77 13.64
CA GLU A 260 -15.49 -9.82 13.51
C GLU A 260 -15.75 -10.92 14.55
N SER A 261 -15.84 -12.15 14.07
CA SER A 261 -15.96 -13.29 14.96
C SER A 261 -14.63 -13.54 15.68
N LEU A 262 -14.69 -14.12 16.89
CA LEU A 262 -13.48 -14.54 17.60
C LEU A 262 -12.59 -15.43 16.73
N ALA A 263 -13.18 -16.31 15.91
CA ALA A 263 -12.45 -17.15 14.97
C ALA A 263 -11.65 -16.32 13.95
N SER A 264 -12.23 -15.23 13.44
CA SER A 264 -11.54 -14.29 12.55
C SER A 264 -10.37 -13.59 13.26
N VAL A 265 -10.59 -13.14 14.49
CA VAL A 265 -9.52 -12.53 15.33
C VAL A 265 -8.36 -13.48 15.54
N MET A 266 -8.65 -14.72 15.96
CA MET A 266 -7.63 -15.77 16.16
C MET A 266 -6.86 -16.04 14.86
N GLN A 267 -7.57 -16.16 13.75
CA GLN A 267 -6.94 -16.38 12.43
C GLN A 267 -5.99 -15.26 12.04
N GLN A 268 -6.34 -14.00 12.32
CA GLN A 268 -5.47 -12.86 12.04
C GLN A 268 -4.19 -12.89 12.88
N ILE A 269 -4.31 -13.17 14.19
CA ILE A 269 -3.16 -13.30 15.09
C ILE A 269 -2.25 -14.46 14.67
N ASP A 270 -2.82 -15.63 14.39
CA ASP A 270 -2.05 -16.81 13.94
C ASP A 270 -1.33 -16.55 12.62
N ARG A 271 -1.92 -15.79 11.73
CA ARG A 271 -1.32 -15.41 10.45
C ARG A 271 -0.15 -14.44 10.65
N THR A 272 -0.34 -13.39 11.47
CA THR A 272 0.73 -12.46 11.85
C THR A 272 1.91 -13.20 12.47
N GLU A 273 1.67 -14.07 13.45
CA GLU A 273 2.70 -14.86 14.09
C GLU A 273 3.48 -15.70 13.07
N ARG A 274 2.79 -16.39 12.17
CA ARG A 274 3.41 -17.22 11.13
C ARG A 274 4.32 -16.42 10.21
N VAL A 275 3.90 -15.24 9.80
CA VAL A 275 4.70 -14.34 8.96
C VAL A 275 5.96 -13.90 9.71
N LEU A 276 5.82 -13.45 10.95
CA LEU A 276 6.95 -12.99 11.77
C LEU A 276 7.97 -14.13 12.06
N LYS A 277 7.49 -15.33 12.39
CA LYS A 277 8.35 -16.53 12.52
C LYS A 277 9.14 -16.80 11.26
N THR A 278 8.49 -16.72 10.11
CA THR A 278 9.13 -16.97 8.81
C THR A 278 10.20 -15.93 8.52
N LEU A 279 9.89 -14.65 8.66
CA LEU A 279 10.83 -13.55 8.43
C LEU A 279 12.02 -13.61 9.38
N TRP A 280 11.78 -13.88 10.66
CA TRP A 280 12.86 -13.98 11.63
C TRP A 280 13.79 -15.14 11.31
N ARG A 281 13.25 -16.31 10.96
CA ARG A 281 14.03 -17.49 10.55
C ARG A 281 14.84 -17.19 9.30
N GLU A 282 14.25 -16.64 8.26
CA GLU A 282 14.94 -16.28 7.01
C GLU A 282 16.12 -15.31 7.28
N ARG A 283 15.94 -14.35 8.18
CA ARG A 283 16.98 -13.36 8.52
C ARG A 283 18.11 -13.94 9.38
N ASN A 284 17.85 -14.94 10.22
CA ASN A 284 18.78 -15.41 11.23
C ASN A 284 19.29 -16.84 11.00
N GLN A 285 18.69 -17.61 10.13
CA GLN A 285 19.12 -18.99 9.83
C GLN A 285 20.60 -19.01 9.40
N GLY A 286 21.38 -19.91 10.03
CA GLY A 286 22.81 -20.01 9.79
C GLY A 286 23.70 -19.12 10.67
N ARG A 287 23.14 -18.22 11.48
CA ARG A 287 23.90 -17.49 12.51
C ARG A 287 24.09 -18.32 13.77
N ASP A 288 25.18 -18.09 14.50
CA ASP A 288 25.46 -18.82 15.71
C ASP A 288 24.32 -18.71 16.74
N GLY A 289 23.91 -19.87 17.28
CA GLY A 289 22.85 -19.96 18.28
C GLY A 289 21.44 -19.62 17.79
N TRP A 290 21.21 -19.49 16.47
CA TRP A 290 19.90 -19.11 15.93
C TRP A 290 18.79 -20.08 16.34
N ALA A 291 19.06 -21.38 16.34
CA ALA A 291 18.05 -22.41 16.63
C ALA A 291 17.56 -22.35 18.09
N GLU A 292 18.45 -22.07 19.03
CA GLU A 292 18.10 -21.92 20.44
C GLU A 292 17.29 -20.63 20.66
N ARG A 293 17.75 -19.53 20.07
CA ARG A 293 17.01 -18.26 20.12
C ARG A 293 15.62 -18.39 19.49
N TYR A 294 15.52 -19.11 18.39
CA TYR A 294 14.22 -19.35 17.75
C TYR A 294 13.25 -20.08 18.69
N ARG A 295 13.69 -21.15 19.37
CA ARG A 295 12.84 -21.89 20.32
C ARG A 295 12.35 -21.01 21.47
N VAL A 296 13.23 -20.19 22.03
CA VAL A 296 12.86 -19.26 23.10
C VAL A 296 11.82 -18.27 22.62
N LEU A 297 12.04 -17.63 21.46
CA LEU A 297 11.10 -16.69 20.88
C LEU A 297 9.77 -17.35 20.49
N GLU A 298 9.79 -18.58 20.00
CA GLU A 298 8.60 -19.35 19.68
C GLU A 298 7.75 -19.62 20.92
N GLN A 299 8.35 -19.99 22.03
CA GLN A 299 7.65 -20.18 23.30
C GLN A 299 7.05 -18.86 23.80
N GLN A 300 7.83 -17.78 23.80
CA GLN A 300 7.36 -16.45 24.19
C GLN A 300 6.20 -15.98 23.31
N SER A 301 6.32 -16.18 22.00
CA SER A 301 5.30 -15.82 21.03
C SER A 301 3.98 -16.56 21.28
N GLU A 302 4.04 -17.85 21.64
CA GLU A 302 2.84 -18.61 21.98
C GLU A 302 2.14 -18.07 23.23
N GLU A 303 2.90 -17.68 24.26
CA GLU A 303 2.38 -17.06 25.46
C GLU A 303 1.71 -15.71 25.16
N VAL A 304 2.38 -14.87 24.37
CA VAL A 304 1.84 -13.57 23.91
C VAL A 304 0.56 -13.76 23.09
N ARG A 305 0.54 -14.71 22.19
CA ARG A 305 -0.63 -15.03 21.37
C ARG A 305 -1.83 -15.45 22.24
N ARG A 306 -1.61 -16.32 23.21
CA ARG A 306 -2.66 -16.76 24.16
C ARG A 306 -3.20 -15.58 24.95
N ALA A 307 -2.33 -14.71 25.47
CA ALA A 307 -2.72 -13.51 26.20
C ALA A 307 -3.51 -12.54 25.31
N ALA A 308 -3.07 -12.31 24.07
CA ALA A 308 -3.77 -11.46 23.11
C ALA A 308 -5.20 -11.96 22.83
N VAL A 309 -5.35 -13.26 22.61
CA VAL A 309 -6.68 -13.87 22.38
C VAL A 309 -7.58 -13.66 23.59
N LEU A 310 -7.09 -13.89 24.82
CA LEU A 310 -7.88 -13.68 26.03
C LEU A 310 -8.31 -12.23 26.22
N ILE A 311 -7.39 -11.27 25.98
CA ILE A 311 -7.70 -9.84 26.04
C ILE A 311 -8.80 -9.48 25.03
N LEU A 312 -8.62 -9.90 23.79
CA LEU A 312 -9.56 -9.60 22.71
C LEU A 312 -10.92 -10.27 22.89
N GLN A 313 -10.97 -11.47 23.47
CA GLN A 313 -12.21 -12.12 23.86
C GLN A 313 -13.04 -11.27 24.83
N ASN A 314 -12.37 -10.61 25.79
CA ASN A 314 -13.03 -9.77 26.79
C ASN A 314 -13.40 -8.38 26.27
N LEU A 315 -12.66 -7.84 25.31
CA LEU A 315 -12.88 -6.50 24.77
C LEU A 315 -13.86 -6.46 23.59
N CYS A 316 -14.01 -7.57 22.87
CA CYS A 316 -14.90 -7.66 21.72
C CYS A 316 -16.30 -8.23 22.05
N GLN A 317 -16.60 -8.55 23.33
CA GLN A 317 -17.94 -8.92 23.81
C GLN A 317 -18.73 -7.66 24.11
#